data_6bbaf0873d62a9080c20b33097c6d649
#
_entry.id   6bbaf0873d62a9080c20b33097c6d649
#
_cell.length_a   1.000
_cell.length_b   1.000
_cell.length_c   1.000
_cell.angle_alpha   90.00
_cell.angle_beta   90.00
_cell.angle_gamma   90.00
#
_symmetry.space_group_name_H-M   'P 1'
#
loop_
_entity.id
_entity.type
_entity.pdbx_description
1 polymer ?
#
loop_
_entity_poly.entity_id
_entity_poly.type
_entity_poly.pdbx_seq_one_letter_code
_entity_poly.pdbx_strand_id
1 'polypeptide(L)'
;AKKLGKPATNYRLRDWLISRQRFWGTPIPIVHCPSCGEVPVPIDQLPVKLPDAAGLDLAPKGTSPLGAADEWANVPCPKCAGPARRDADTMDTFVDSSWYYMRYLNPQLSTAPFDPEEAKKWLPVDQYVGGVTHAILHLLYSRFFTKVMYDMGMVDFVEPFKRLLNQGMVQMDGSAMSKSRGNLVKLSDELNDHGVDAIRLAMVFSGPPEDDVDWADVSPSGAKKFLARAYRLAGDVTSAAGCEFTAGDLALRKATHKALNDAQLAVETYRFNVAVARTMELVNVTRKAIDSGCGPTDPAAREATEAVAIMLSLVAPYTAEEMWERLGHKPTVALAPWPEVDPKLLVEDSVQCVIQVNGKIKERLEIPPNITEDEMRELAMSQASVIEAIAGQNIKVVVVKPPKLVNIVLG
;
A
#
# COMPACT_ATOMS: atom_id res chain seq x y z
N ALA A 1 34.68 -33.44 38.07
CA ALA A 1 33.47 -32.63 37.74
C ALA A 1 32.25 -33.55 37.89
N LYS A 2 31.32 -33.19 38.76
CA LYS A 2 30.02 -33.89 38.87
C LYS A 2 29.24 -33.61 37.57
N LYS A 3 28.95 -34.62 36.77
CA LYS A 3 28.14 -34.52 35.52
C LYS A 3 26.68 -34.25 35.85
N LEU A 4 26.35 -33.11 36.44
CA LEU A 4 25.02 -32.77 36.89
C LEU A 4 24.13 -32.07 35.83
N GLY A 5 24.73 -31.80 34.66
CA GLY A 5 24.02 -31.16 33.53
C GLY A 5 24.96 -30.95 32.34
N LYS A 6 24.40 -30.55 31.23
CA LYS A 6 25.13 -30.12 30.00
C LYS A 6 24.58 -28.77 29.54
N PRO A 7 25.40 -27.96 28.86
CA PRO A 7 24.90 -26.76 28.19
C PRO A 7 23.76 -27.12 27.21
N ALA A 8 22.69 -26.33 27.21
CA ALA A 8 21.61 -26.45 26.26
C ALA A 8 21.23 -25.09 25.74
N THR A 9 20.90 -25.03 24.46
CA THR A 9 20.34 -23.83 23.82
C THR A 9 18.84 -24.03 23.68
N ASN A 10 18.08 -23.11 24.26
CA ASN A 10 16.63 -23.11 24.13
C ASN A 10 16.22 -21.99 23.18
N TYR A 11 15.50 -22.34 22.11
CA TYR A 11 14.96 -21.39 21.17
C TYR A 11 13.61 -20.89 21.65
N ARG A 12 13.33 -19.58 21.53
CA ARG A 12 12.01 -19.00 21.82
C ARG A 12 11.00 -19.25 20.70
N LEU A 13 11.50 -19.39 19.46
CA LEU A 13 10.70 -19.77 18.32
C LEU A 13 10.24 -21.21 18.49
N ARG A 14 8.93 -21.45 18.36
CA ARG A 14 8.35 -22.80 18.38
C ARG A 14 8.45 -23.40 16.99
N ASP A 15 8.53 -24.74 16.95
CA ASP A 15 8.50 -25.48 15.69
C ASP A 15 7.17 -25.23 14.96
N TRP A 16 7.25 -25.09 13.65
CA TRP A 16 6.08 -25.03 12.80
C TRP A 16 5.52 -26.44 12.58
N LEU A 17 4.33 -26.69 13.13
CA LEU A 17 3.62 -27.95 12.91
C LEU A 17 2.92 -27.87 11.54
N ILE A 18 3.41 -28.65 10.59
CA ILE A 18 2.93 -28.65 9.21
C ILE A 18 1.58 -29.34 9.08
N SER A 19 1.30 -30.40 9.85
CA SER A 19 0.09 -31.21 9.72
C SER A 19 -1.13 -30.58 10.39
N ARG A 20 -2.30 -30.77 9.76
CA ARG A 20 -3.62 -30.35 10.26
C ARG A 20 -4.63 -31.48 10.11
N GLN A 21 -5.43 -31.70 11.16
CA GLN A 21 -6.48 -32.72 11.24
C GLN A 21 -7.79 -32.16 10.70
N ARG A 22 -7.83 -31.96 9.37
CA ARG A 22 -9.01 -31.44 8.67
C ARG A 22 -9.18 -32.07 7.30
N PHE A 23 -10.41 -32.11 6.80
CA PHE A 23 -10.72 -32.71 5.51
C PHE A 23 -10.09 -31.96 4.33
N TRP A 24 -10.09 -30.63 4.37
CA TRP A 24 -9.61 -29.77 3.30
C TRP A 24 -8.14 -29.41 3.46
N GLY A 25 -7.49 -29.06 2.37
CA GLY A 25 -6.07 -28.70 2.30
C GLY A 25 -5.29 -29.69 1.43
N THR A 26 -4.00 -29.48 1.30
CA THR A 26 -3.12 -30.37 0.53
C THR A 26 -2.80 -31.62 1.35
N PRO A 27 -3.15 -32.85 0.87
CA PRO A 27 -2.79 -34.07 1.56
C PRO A 27 -1.26 -34.24 1.68
N ILE A 28 -0.80 -34.74 2.82
CA ILE A 28 0.62 -35.05 3.02
C ILE A 28 0.96 -36.31 2.17
N PRO A 29 1.94 -36.25 1.25
CA PRO A 29 2.20 -37.32 0.30
C PRO A 29 3.08 -38.41 0.90
N ILE A 30 2.66 -38.96 2.05
CA ILE A 30 3.35 -40.02 2.80
C ILE A 30 2.41 -41.18 3.01
N VAL A 31 2.95 -42.39 2.92
CA VAL A 31 2.27 -43.67 3.24
C VAL A 31 2.98 -44.31 4.43
N HIS A 32 2.23 -44.67 5.47
CA HIS A 32 2.72 -45.36 6.66
C HIS A 32 2.60 -46.86 6.45
N CYS A 33 3.72 -47.54 6.34
CA CYS A 33 3.81 -48.98 6.15
C CYS A 33 4.34 -49.68 7.41
N PRO A 34 3.69 -50.70 7.94
CA PRO A 34 4.17 -51.43 9.11
C PRO A 34 5.59 -52.03 8.95
N SER A 35 5.96 -52.39 7.73
CA SER A 35 7.25 -53.04 7.45
C SER A 35 8.34 -52.02 6.98
N CYS A 36 7.95 -50.95 6.29
CA CYS A 36 8.89 -50.02 5.66
C CYS A 36 8.98 -48.66 6.37
N GLY A 37 8.11 -48.39 7.36
CA GLY A 37 7.98 -47.09 8.00
C GLY A 37 7.28 -46.06 7.10
N GLU A 38 7.72 -44.81 7.13
CA GLU A 38 7.22 -43.71 6.31
C GLU A 38 7.80 -43.81 4.90
N VAL A 39 6.92 -43.87 3.91
CA VAL A 39 7.28 -44.03 2.51
C VAL A 39 6.67 -42.90 1.68
N PRO A 40 7.47 -42.10 0.97
CA PRO A 40 6.94 -41.06 0.08
C PRO A 40 6.07 -41.66 -1.03
N VAL A 41 4.99 -40.97 -1.38
CA VAL A 41 4.19 -41.30 -2.57
C VAL A 41 5.06 -41.04 -3.80
N PRO A 42 5.15 -42.00 -4.77
CA PRO A 42 5.91 -41.84 -6.00
C PRO A 42 5.44 -40.61 -6.82
N ILE A 43 6.37 -39.98 -7.53
CA ILE A 43 6.11 -38.76 -8.30
C ILE A 43 5.00 -38.99 -9.37
N ASP A 44 4.97 -40.12 -10.00
CA ASP A 44 3.97 -40.52 -11.00
C ASP A 44 2.56 -40.73 -10.42
N GLN A 45 2.43 -40.79 -9.08
CA GLN A 45 1.16 -40.87 -8.35
C GLN A 45 0.73 -39.56 -7.74
N LEU A 46 1.48 -38.49 -7.94
CA LEU A 46 1.12 -37.13 -7.51
C LEU A 46 0.24 -36.43 -8.56
N PRO A 47 -0.65 -35.54 -8.13
CA PRO A 47 -0.96 -35.14 -6.74
C PRO A 47 -1.84 -36.17 -6.02
N VAL A 48 -1.67 -36.34 -4.71
CA VAL A 48 -2.64 -37.04 -3.88
C VAL A 48 -3.92 -36.21 -3.80
N LYS A 49 -5.01 -36.74 -4.38
CA LYS A 49 -6.31 -36.05 -4.39
C LYS A 49 -7.11 -36.41 -3.15
N LEU A 50 -7.88 -35.44 -2.65
CA LEU A 50 -8.86 -35.66 -1.59
C LEU A 50 -9.97 -36.63 -2.11
N PRO A 51 -10.55 -37.47 -1.22
CA PRO A 51 -11.72 -38.26 -1.57
C PRO A 51 -12.97 -37.39 -1.70
N ASP A 52 -14.06 -37.94 -2.25
CA ASP A 52 -15.35 -37.27 -2.17
C ASP A 52 -15.78 -37.14 -0.71
N ALA A 53 -16.31 -35.94 -0.37
CA ALA A 53 -16.83 -35.65 0.95
C ALA A 53 -18.18 -36.35 1.24
N ALA A 54 -18.85 -36.86 0.22
CA ALA A 54 -20.17 -37.50 0.35
C ALA A 54 -20.10 -38.72 1.29
N GLY A 55 -20.89 -38.71 2.33
CA GLY A 55 -20.98 -39.78 3.33
C GLY A 55 -19.88 -39.76 4.43
N LEU A 56 -18.94 -38.81 4.39
CA LEU A 56 -17.95 -38.66 5.45
C LEU A 56 -18.49 -37.79 6.59
N ASP A 57 -18.20 -38.23 7.83
CA ASP A 57 -18.45 -37.37 9.00
C ASP A 57 -17.31 -36.37 9.17
N LEU A 58 -17.56 -35.14 8.75
CA LEU A 58 -16.60 -34.03 8.79
C LEU A 58 -16.58 -33.29 10.14
N ALA A 59 -17.38 -33.71 11.13
CA ALA A 59 -17.41 -33.07 12.43
C ALA A 59 -16.05 -33.24 13.16
N PRO A 60 -15.52 -32.20 13.82
CA PRO A 60 -14.26 -32.30 14.55
C PRO A 60 -14.38 -33.31 15.73
N LYS A 61 -13.59 -34.39 15.68
CA LYS A 61 -13.54 -35.44 16.70
C LYS A 61 -12.15 -35.61 17.34
N GLY A 62 -11.27 -34.66 17.16
CA GLY A 62 -9.88 -34.74 17.62
C GLY A 62 -8.97 -35.62 16.75
N THR A 63 -9.51 -36.24 15.70
CA THR A 63 -8.78 -37.02 14.68
C THR A 63 -9.12 -36.48 13.30
N SER A 64 -8.25 -36.72 12.32
CA SER A 64 -8.49 -36.27 10.96
C SER A 64 -9.70 -37.01 10.34
N PRO A 65 -10.66 -36.28 9.73
CA PRO A 65 -11.79 -36.88 9.03
C PRO A 65 -11.38 -37.80 7.86
N LEU A 66 -10.24 -37.52 7.24
CA LEU A 66 -9.70 -38.34 6.13
C LEU A 66 -9.34 -39.76 6.59
N GLY A 67 -9.00 -39.94 7.86
CA GLY A 67 -8.73 -41.26 8.43
C GLY A 67 -9.92 -42.20 8.46
N ALA A 68 -11.16 -41.67 8.35
CA ALA A 68 -12.38 -42.47 8.26
C ALA A 68 -12.78 -42.82 6.82
N ALA A 69 -12.10 -42.30 5.82
CA ALA A 69 -12.30 -42.64 4.41
C ALA A 69 -11.49 -43.88 4.07
N ASP A 70 -11.96 -45.06 4.45
CA ASP A 70 -11.18 -46.31 4.38
C ASP A 70 -10.67 -46.65 2.98
N GLU A 71 -11.45 -46.46 1.93
CA GLU A 71 -11.04 -46.69 0.55
C GLU A 71 -9.91 -45.79 0.11
N TRP A 72 -9.90 -44.52 0.59
CA TRP A 72 -8.86 -43.58 0.31
C TRP A 72 -7.62 -43.77 1.18
N ALA A 73 -7.84 -44.11 2.45
CA ALA A 73 -6.77 -44.21 3.43
C ALA A 73 -5.93 -45.49 3.27
N ASN A 74 -6.56 -46.63 2.97
CA ASN A 74 -5.88 -47.92 2.85
C ASN A 74 -5.34 -48.12 1.44
N VAL A 75 -4.03 -48.24 1.31
CA VAL A 75 -3.32 -48.36 0.04
C VAL A 75 -2.19 -49.38 0.11
N PRO A 76 -1.74 -49.97 -0.99
CA PRO A 76 -0.52 -50.75 -0.99
C PRO A 76 0.69 -49.85 -0.76
N CYS A 77 1.67 -50.35 -0.03
CA CYS A 77 2.94 -49.64 0.17
C CYS A 77 3.69 -49.50 -1.16
N PRO A 78 4.11 -48.28 -1.55
CA PRO A 78 4.87 -48.10 -2.80
C PRO A 78 6.21 -48.82 -2.84
N LYS A 79 6.78 -49.21 -1.68
CA LYS A 79 8.09 -49.87 -1.58
C LYS A 79 8.00 -51.39 -1.54
N CYS A 80 7.04 -51.97 -0.80
CA CYS A 80 6.96 -53.43 -0.60
C CYS A 80 5.63 -54.07 -1.06
N ALA A 81 4.70 -53.26 -1.56
CA ALA A 81 3.33 -53.65 -1.95
C ALA A 81 2.46 -54.28 -0.83
N GLY A 82 2.95 -54.32 0.41
CA GLY A 82 2.18 -54.76 1.57
C GLY A 82 1.12 -53.74 1.98
N PRO A 83 0.17 -54.13 2.88
CA PRO A 83 -0.86 -53.22 3.39
C PRO A 83 -0.23 -52.01 4.10
N ALA A 84 -0.72 -50.82 3.77
CA ALA A 84 -0.25 -49.57 4.32
C ALA A 84 -1.39 -48.53 4.35
N ARG A 85 -1.16 -47.39 5.02
CA ARG A 85 -2.14 -46.28 5.11
C ARG A 85 -1.53 -45.00 4.64
N ARG A 86 -2.31 -44.20 3.90
CA ARG A 86 -1.95 -42.79 3.64
C ARG A 86 -1.91 -42.01 4.96
N ASP A 87 -1.06 -41.01 5.00
CA ASP A 87 -1.18 -39.96 6.00
C ASP A 87 -2.56 -39.32 5.88
N ALA A 88 -3.29 -39.24 7.00
CA ALA A 88 -4.65 -38.72 7.01
C ALA A 88 -4.72 -37.20 7.28
N ASP A 89 -3.59 -36.59 7.55
CA ASP A 89 -3.53 -35.14 7.77
C ASP A 89 -3.36 -34.38 6.47
N THR A 90 -3.76 -33.12 6.46
CA THR A 90 -3.46 -32.17 5.38
C THR A 90 -2.42 -31.19 5.85
N MET A 91 -1.73 -30.56 4.90
CA MET A 91 -0.75 -29.53 5.21
C MET A 91 -1.42 -28.26 5.70
N ASP A 92 -0.74 -27.51 6.57
CA ASP A 92 -1.08 -26.14 6.91
C ASP A 92 -1.15 -25.28 5.65
N THR A 93 -2.13 -24.36 5.58
CA THR A 93 -2.28 -23.44 4.44
C THR A 93 -1.07 -22.54 4.21
N PHE A 94 -0.25 -22.30 5.24
CA PHE A 94 1.01 -21.58 5.07
C PHE A 94 2.04 -22.35 4.25
N VAL A 95 1.91 -23.67 4.10
CA VAL A 95 2.76 -24.42 3.16
C VAL A 95 2.51 -23.95 1.73
N ASP A 96 1.23 -23.86 1.34
CA ASP A 96 0.85 -23.41 0.00
C ASP A 96 1.15 -21.91 -0.19
N SER A 97 0.76 -21.08 0.77
CA SER A 97 0.92 -19.62 0.67
C SER A 97 2.37 -19.14 0.77
N SER A 98 3.28 -19.97 1.28
CA SER A 98 4.68 -19.59 1.45
C SER A 98 5.46 -19.40 0.16
N TRP A 99 4.97 -19.95 -0.95
CA TRP A 99 5.63 -19.88 -2.26
C TRP A 99 4.67 -19.54 -3.41
N TYR A 100 3.45 -19.08 -3.11
CA TYR A 100 2.42 -18.79 -4.11
C TYR A 100 2.88 -17.82 -5.20
N TYR A 101 3.70 -16.83 -4.86
CA TYR A 101 4.27 -15.85 -5.78
C TYR A 101 5.21 -16.48 -6.82
N MET A 102 5.88 -17.58 -6.50
CA MET A 102 6.64 -18.36 -7.46
C MET A 102 5.71 -19.13 -8.41
N ARG A 103 4.63 -19.73 -7.87
CA ARG A 103 3.64 -20.43 -8.66
C ARG A 103 2.89 -19.52 -9.63
N TYR A 104 2.68 -18.25 -9.28
CA TYR A 104 2.02 -17.28 -10.14
C TYR A 104 2.71 -17.05 -11.49
N LEU A 105 4.01 -17.30 -11.58
CA LEU A 105 4.75 -17.17 -12.83
C LEU A 105 4.25 -18.16 -13.89
N ASN A 106 3.90 -19.36 -13.46
CA ASN A 106 3.47 -20.45 -14.36
C ASN A 106 2.29 -21.22 -13.75
N PRO A 107 1.09 -20.62 -13.59
CA PRO A 107 -0.02 -21.24 -12.87
C PRO A 107 -0.57 -22.49 -13.54
N GLN A 108 -0.36 -22.67 -14.84
CA GLN A 108 -0.82 -23.83 -15.61
C GLN A 108 0.26 -24.91 -15.78
N LEU A 109 1.48 -24.70 -15.30
CA LEU A 109 2.55 -25.69 -15.42
C LEU A 109 2.24 -26.93 -14.60
N SER A 110 2.18 -28.12 -15.23
CA SER A 110 1.86 -29.39 -14.58
C SER A 110 3.07 -30.28 -14.31
N THR A 111 4.23 -29.93 -14.87
CA THR A 111 5.45 -30.77 -14.82
C THR A 111 6.42 -30.35 -13.71
N ALA A 112 6.26 -29.15 -13.18
CA ALA A 112 7.11 -28.59 -12.12
C ALA A 112 6.33 -27.57 -11.27
N PRO A 113 6.80 -27.20 -10.07
CA PRO A 113 6.18 -26.15 -9.26
C PRO A 113 6.14 -24.79 -9.96
N PHE A 114 7.20 -24.43 -10.65
CA PHE A 114 7.38 -23.24 -11.49
C PHE A 114 8.54 -23.47 -12.47
N ASP A 115 8.69 -22.61 -13.46
CA ASP A 115 9.84 -22.61 -14.37
C ASP A 115 11.00 -21.83 -13.74
N PRO A 116 12.17 -22.46 -13.49
CA PRO A 116 13.33 -21.78 -12.91
C PRO A 116 13.84 -20.60 -13.76
N GLU A 117 13.73 -20.65 -15.08
CA GLU A 117 14.18 -19.56 -15.96
C GLU A 117 13.24 -18.34 -15.87
N GLU A 118 11.93 -18.57 -15.74
CA GLU A 118 11.00 -17.48 -15.45
C GLU A 118 11.22 -16.92 -14.03
N ALA A 119 11.50 -17.79 -13.05
CA ALA A 119 11.81 -17.36 -11.70
C ALA A 119 13.02 -16.40 -11.65
N LYS A 120 14.09 -16.68 -12.39
CA LYS A 120 15.27 -15.80 -12.47
C LYS A 120 14.95 -14.41 -13.04
N LYS A 121 13.96 -14.28 -13.92
CA LYS A 121 13.58 -13.01 -14.54
C LYS A 121 12.75 -12.12 -13.61
N TRP A 122 11.85 -12.73 -12.83
CA TRP A 122 10.82 -12.04 -12.08
C TRP A 122 11.08 -11.96 -10.58
N LEU A 123 11.94 -12.81 -10.04
CA LEU A 123 12.21 -12.91 -8.61
C LEU A 123 13.65 -12.55 -8.28
N PRO A 124 13.93 -12.15 -7.02
CA PRO A 124 12.97 -11.94 -5.91
C PRO A 124 12.00 -10.79 -6.16
N VAL A 125 10.84 -10.84 -5.51
CA VAL A 125 9.77 -9.83 -5.63
C VAL A 125 10.29 -8.44 -5.27
N ASP A 126 10.05 -7.44 -6.11
CA ASP A 126 10.59 -6.09 -5.92
C ASP A 126 9.99 -5.35 -4.72
N GLN A 127 8.68 -5.46 -4.54
CA GLN A 127 7.94 -4.83 -3.43
C GLN A 127 6.87 -5.78 -2.91
N TYR A 128 6.88 -6.02 -1.61
CA TYR A 128 5.89 -6.85 -0.94
C TYR A 128 5.14 -6.06 0.12
N VAL A 129 3.81 -6.18 0.15
CA VAL A 129 2.93 -5.40 1.02
C VAL A 129 2.09 -6.34 1.86
N GLY A 130 2.04 -6.11 3.17
CA GLY A 130 1.22 -6.92 4.07
C GLY A 130 1.27 -6.43 5.52
N GLY A 131 0.39 -6.97 6.36
CA GLY A 131 0.33 -6.60 7.78
C GLY A 131 1.56 -7.07 8.56
N VAL A 132 1.96 -6.31 9.56
CA VAL A 132 3.14 -6.58 10.41
C VAL A 132 3.07 -7.94 11.13
N THR A 133 1.87 -8.45 11.41
CA THR A 133 1.67 -9.75 12.07
C THR A 133 2.22 -10.93 11.27
N HIS A 134 2.38 -10.77 9.94
CA HIS A 134 2.97 -11.79 9.09
C HIS A 134 4.48 -11.95 9.25
N ALA A 135 5.15 -11.04 9.96
CA ALA A 135 6.58 -11.16 10.25
C ALA A 135 6.96 -12.49 10.93
N ILE A 136 6.08 -13.02 11.77
CA ILE A 136 6.25 -14.29 12.48
C ILE A 136 5.42 -15.44 11.88
N LEU A 137 4.75 -15.23 10.78
CA LEU A 137 3.89 -16.19 10.07
C LEU A 137 4.33 -16.32 8.62
N HIS A 138 3.55 -15.79 7.70
CA HIS A 138 3.76 -15.91 6.25
C HIS A 138 5.16 -15.48 5.79
N LEU A 139 5.67 -14.33 6.25
CA LEU A 139 6.99 -13.85 5.84
C LEU A 139 8.11 -14.78 6.32
N LEU A 140 8.01 -15.29 7.55
CA LEU A 140 8.98 -16.25 8.09
C LEU A 140 8.98 -17.54 7.27
N TYR A 141 7.77 -18.06 6.95
CA TYR A 141 7.64 -19.31 6.19
C TYR A 141 8.05 -19.13 4.73
N SER A 142 7.75 -18.02 4.11
CA SER A 142 8.21 -17.72 2.74
C SER A 142 9.73 -17.69 2.65
N ARG A 143 10.41 -17.09 3.64
CA ARG A 143 11.87 -17.10 3.73
C ARG A 143 12.42 -18.52 3.91
N PHE A 144 11.78 -19.34 4.75
CA PHE A 144 12.14 -20.73 4.95
C PHE A 144 12.03 -21.51 3.63
N PHE A 145 10.89 -21.42 2.95
CA PHE A 145 10.67 -22.09 1.66
C PHE A 145 11.68 -21.65 0.59
N THR A 146 11.96 -20.35 0.50
CA THR A 146 12.94 -19.81 -0.44
C THR A 146 14.34 -20.41 -0.19
N LYS A 147 14.75 -20.53 1.07
CA LYS A 147 16.05 -21.15 1.42
C LYS A 147 16.09 -22.63 1.09
N VAL A 148 15.01 -23.37 1.32
CA VAL A 148 14.90 -24.77 0.92
C VAL A 148 15.02 -24.91 -0.61
N MET A 149 14.29 -24.08 -1.36
CA MET A 149 14.37 -24.10 -2.83
C MET A 149 15.74 -23.68 -3.37
N TYR A 150 16.42 -22.77 -2.69
CA TYR A 150 17.80 -22.42 -2.97
C TYR A 150 18.76 -23.61 -2.75
N ASP A 151 18.64 -24.29 -1.61
CA ASP A 151 19.44 -25.49 -1.31
C ASP A 151 19.19 -26.64 -2.30
N MET A 152 17.97 -26.70 -2.87
CA MET A 152 17.60 -27.64 -3.93
C MET A 152 18.07 -27.20 -5.33
N GLY A 153 18.67 -26.01 -5.48
CA GLY A 153 19.10 -25.46 -6.76
C GLY A 153 17.96 -24.99 -7.68
N MET A 154 16.75 -24.77 -7.14
CA MET A 154 15.58 -24.36 -7.91
C MET A 154 15.51 -22.85 -8.14
N VAL A 155 16.14 -22.06 -7.26
CA VAL A 155 16.28 -20.59 -7.35
C VAL A 155 17.72 -20.20 -7.01
N ASP A 156 18.14 -18.99 -7.40
CA ASP A 156 19.49 -18.46 -7.21
C ASP A 156 19.55 -17.34 -6.14
N PHE A 157 18.47 -17.12 -5.39
CA PHE A 157 18.36 -16.13 -4.32
C PHE A 157 17.89 -16.79 -3.02
N VAL A 158 18.26 -16.19 -1.88
CA VAL A 158 17.97 -16.69 -0.52
C VAL A 158 16.88 -15.91 0.22
N GLU A 159 16.51 -14.73 -0.28
CA GLU A 159 15.46 -13.91 0.30
C GLU A 159 14.37 -13.62 -0.76
N PRO A 160 13.09 -13.87 -0.46
CA PRO A 160 12.02 -13.81 -1.45
C PRO A 160 11.61 -12.39 -1.86
N PHE A 161 11.86 -11.39 -1.00
CA PHE A 161 11.36 -10.02 -1.16
C PHE A 161 12.50 -9.01 -1.03
N LYS A 162 12.64 -8.11 -2.01
CA LYS A 162 13.67 -7.05 -1.97
C LYS A 162 13.31 -5.94 -0.99
N ARG A 163 12.02 -5.57 -0.94
CA ARG A 163 11.49 -4.52 -0.07
C ARG A 163 10.16 -4.95 0.53
N LEU A 164 9.94 -4.59 1.79
CA LEU A 164 8.69 -4.82 2.51
C LEU A 164 8.06 -3.47 2.85
N LEU A 165 6.74 -3.38 2.70
CA LEU A 165 5.91 -2.34 3.27
C LEU A 165 4.94 -3.03 4.23
N ASN A 166 5.15 -2.86 5.53
CA ASN A 166 4.26 -3.38 6.54
C ASN A 166 3.17 -2.35 6.85
N GLN A 167 1.94 -2.76 6.63
CA GLN A 167 0.78 -1.92 6.93
C GLN A 167 0.51 -1.91 8.43
N GLY A 168 0.11 -0.73 8.93
CA GLY A 168 -0.42 -0.56 10.28
C GLY A 168 -1.77 -1.27 10.48
N MET A 169 -2.24 -1.29 11.71
CA MET A 169 -3.50 -1.93 12.09
C MET A 169 -4.64 -0.91 12.05
N VAL A 170 -5.82 -1.37 11.59
CA VAL A 170 -7.05 -0.59 11.77
C VAL A 170 -7.63 -0.94 13.14
N GLN A 171 -7.75 0.08 13.97
CA GLN A 171 -8.21 -0.01 15.36
C GLN A 171 -9.58 0.67 15.51
N MET A 172 -10.18 0.52 16.67
CA MET A 172 -11.37 1.26 17.10
C MET A 172 -11.19 1.65 18.56
N ASP A 173 -11.20 2.96 18.83
CA ASP A 173 -10.91 3.55 20.15
C ASP A 173 -9.58 3.03 20.73
N GLY A 174 -8.52 3.08 19.93
CA GLY A 174 -7.16 2.66 20.31
C GLY A 174 -7.00 1.16 20.56
N SER A 175 -7.95 0.33 20.14
CA SER A 175 -7.93 -1.11 20.36
C SER A 175 -8.21 -1.90 19.08
N ALA A 176 -7.57 -3.07 18.96
CA ALA A 176 -7.86 -3.98 17.84
C ALA A 176 -9.35 -4.35 17.80
N MET A 177 -9.95 -4.26 16.62
CA MET A 177 -11.36 -4.63 16.39
C MET A 177 -11.59 -6.12 16.65
N SER A 178 -12.64 -6.45 17.37
CA SER A 178 -13.02 -7.83 17.67
C SER A 178 -14.53 -7.97 17.87
N LYS A 179 -15.12 -9.05 17.35
CA LYS A 179 -16.54 -9.39 17.62
C LYS A 179 -16.81 -9.56 19.12
N SER A 180 -15.88 -10.20 19.84
CA SER A 180 -16.03 -10.46 21.28
C SER A 180 -15.96 -9.20 22.14
N ARG A 181 -15.30 -8.14 21.65
CA ARG A 181 -15.22 -6.84 22.34
C ARG A 181 -16.37 -5.91 21.99
N GLY A 182 -17.16 -6.22 20.95
CA GLY A 182 -18.26 -5.38 20.51
C GLY A 182 -17.84 -4.09 19.76
N ASN A 183 -16.56 -3.91 19.47
CA ASN A 183 -16.01 -2.75 18.78
C ASN A 183 -15.75 -3.00 17.28
N LEU A 184 -16.36 -4.02 16.70
CA LEU A 184 -16.21 -4.36 15.28
C LEU A 184 -17.06 -3.43 14.42
N VAL A 185 -16.42 -2.72 13.49
CA VAL A 185 -17.08 -2.00 12.41
C VAL A 185 -17.31 -2.96 11.25
N LYS A 186 -18.55 -3.08 10.78
CA LYS A 186 -18.89 -3.94 9.66
C LYS A 186 -18.70 -3.18 8.34
N LEU A 187 -17.79 -3.66 7.51
CA LEU A 187 -17.53 -3.05 6.21
C LEU A 187 -18.78 -2.96 5.33
N SER A 188 -19.69 -3.96 5.40
CA SER A 188 -20.95 -3.94 4.64
C SER A 188 -21.82 -2.72 4.94
N ASP A 189 -21.89 -2.33 6.21
CA ASP A 189 -22.72 -1.22 6.65
C ASP A 189 -22.12 0.11 6.14
N GLU A 190 -20.79 0.27 6.31
CA GLU A 190 -20.05 1.42 5.78
C GLU A 190 -20.16 1.57 4.25
N LEU A 191 -20.08 0.46 3.52
CA LEU A 191 -20.23 0.46 2.06
C LEU A 191 -21.63 0.86 1.63
N ASN A 192 -22.66 0.41 2.34
CA ASN A 192 -24.06 0.78 2.06
C ASN A 192 -24.31 2.27 2.31
N ASP A 193 -23.74 2.84 3.39
CA ASP A 193 -23.98 4.22 3.79
C ASP A 193 -23.18 5.23 2.96
N HIS A 194 -21.95 4.88 2.61
CA HIS A 194 -21.01 5.83 2.03
C HIS A 194 -20.57 5.52 0.60
N GLY A 195 -20.66 4.26 0.17
CA GLY A 195 -20.17 3.79 -1.11
C GLY A 195 -18.68 3.44 -1.09
N VAL A 196 -18.25 2.58 -2.02
CA VAL A 196 -16.92 2.00 -2.04
C VAL A 196 -15.81 3.05 -2.20
N ASP A 197 -15.98 4.03 -3.07
CA ASP A 197 -14.98 5.07 -3.33
C ASP A 197 -14.73 5.96 -2.11
N ALA A 198 -15.77 6.28 -1.35
CA ALA A 198 -15.65 7.08 -0.15
C ALA A 198 -14.88 6.32 0.95
N ILE A 199 -15.13 5.03 1.11
CA ILE A 199 -14.40 4.18 2.06
C ILE A 199 -12.94 4.04 1.66
N ARG A 200 -12.67 3.73 0.38
CA ARG A 200 -11.29 3.63 -0.14
C ARG A 200 -10.50 4.92 0.07
N LEU A 201 -11.12 6.06 -0.32
CA LEU A 201 -10.50 7.37 -0.17
C LEU A 201 -10.23 7.71 1.31
N ALA A 202 -11.21 7.48 2.19
CA ALA A 202 -11.09 7.75 3.61
C ALA A 202 -9.95 6.94 4.26
N MET A 203 -9.84 5.64 3.93
CA MET A 203 -8.76 4.77 4.41
C MET A 203 -7.39 5.26 3.95
N VAL A 204 -7.24 5.57 2.66
CA VAL A 204 -5.95 6.00 2.10
C VAL A 204 -5.54 7.39 2.61
N PHE A 205 -6.53 8.25 2.89
CA PHE A 205 -6.28 9.63 3.37
C PHE A 205 -5.94 9.69 4.88
N SER A 206 -6.31 8.70 5.67
CA SER A 206 -6.16 8.72 7.14
C SER A 206 -4.71 8.82 7.62
N GLY A 207 -3.75 8.32 6.87
CA GLY A 207 -2.33 8.38 7.23
C GLY A 207 -1.41 7.64 6.26
N PRO A 208 -0.10 7.63 6.52
CA PRO A 208 0.84 6.77 5.83
C PRO A 208 0.45 5.29 6.04
N PRO A 209 0.71 4.40 5.07
CA PRO A 209 0.27 3.00 5.17
C PRO A 209 0.92 2.23 6.32
N GLU A 210 2.06 2.68 6.84
CA GLU A 210 2.78 2.04 7.95
C GLU A 210 2.18 2.35 9.33
N ASP A 211 1.40 3.43 9.43
CA ASP A 211 0.84 3.89 10.70
C ASP A 211 -0.47 3.15 11.03
N ASP A 212 -0.71 2.94 12.32
CA ASP A 212 -2.00 2.46 12.78
C ASP A 212 -3.08 3.53 12.53
N VAL A 213 -4.27 3.09 12.17
CA VAL A 213 -5.42 3.95 11.87
C VAL A 213 -6.52 3.68 12.89
N ASP A 214 -6.94 4.68 13.64
CA ASP A 214 -8.16 4.58 14.46
C ASP A 214 -9.38 4.93 13.60
N TRP A 215 -10.30 3.97 13.44
CA TRP A 215 -11.51 4.16 12.64
C TRP A 215 -12.40 5.26 13.17
N ALA A 216 -12.35 5.54 14.48
CA ALA A 216 -13.10 6.64 15.07
C ALA A 216 -12.71 8.02 14.50
N ASP A 217 -11.47 8.17 14.04
CA ASP A 217 -10.94 9.42 13.43
C ASP A 217 -11.15 9.46 11.91
N VAL A 218 -11.56 8.35 11.28
CA VAL A 218 -11.78 8.28 9.83
C VAL A 218 -13.15 8.87 9.48
N SER A 219 -13.22 9.67 8.41
CA SER A 219 -14.47 10.35 8.00
C SER A 219 -14.94 9.94 6.59
N PRO A 220 -15.61 8.79 6.43
CA PRO A 220 -16.18 8.40 5.13
C PRO A 220 -17.19 9.42 4.58
N SER A 221 -17.96 10.04 5.46
CA SER A 221 -18.90 11.09 5.07
C SER A 221 -18.20 12.34 4.50
N GLY A 222 -17.04 12.69 5.04
CA GLY A 222 -16.19 13.75 4.53
C GLY A 222 -15.64 13.41 3.14
N ALA A 223 -15.15 12.18 2.97
CA ALA A 223 -14.69 11.65 1.69
C ALA A 223 -15.81 11.68 0.62
N LYS A 224 -17.02 11.22 0.95
CA LYS A 224 -18.19 11.28 0.06
C LYS A 224 -18.52 12.69 -0.39
N LYS A 225 -18.48 13.67 0.53
CA LYS A 225 -18.70 15.09 0.20
C LYS A 225 -17.60 15.64 -0.71
N PHE A 226 -16.36 15.25 -0.48
CA PHE A 226 -15.25 15.65 -1.34
C PHE A 226 -15.41 15.06 -2.75
N LEU A 227 -15.67 13.76 -2.90
CA LEU A 227 -15.90 13.12 -4.21
C LEU A 227 -17.04 13.77 -4.98
N ALA A 228 -18.13 14.14 -4.31
CA ALA A 228 -19.22 14.87 -4.94
C ALA A 228 -18.80 16.27 -5.45
N ARG A 229 -17.85 16.94 -4.78
CA ARG A 229 -17.30 18.22 -5.26
C ARG A 229 -16.39 18.02 -6.47
N ALA A 230 -15.54 16.99 -6.44
CA ALA A 230 -14.67 16.65 -7.57
C ALA A 230 -15.50 16.28 -8.81
N TYR A 231 -16.51 15.40 -8.65
CA TYR A 231 -17.40 15.00 -9.73
C TYR A 231 -18.10 16.19 -10.41
N ARG A 232 -18.52 17.19 -9.62
CA ARG A 232 -19.17 18.40 -10.18
C ARG A 232 -18.26 19.17 -11.12
N LEU A 233 -16.94 19.21 -10.88
CA LEU A 233 -15.99 19.89 -11.78
C LEU A 233 -16.12 19.36 -13.22
N ALA A 234 -16.22 18.04 -13.38
CA ALA A 234 -16.36 17.42 -14.70
C ALA A 234 -17.66 17.82 -15.43
N GLY A 235 -18.69 18.23 -14.67
CA GLY A 235 -19.93 18.71 -15.25
C GLY A 235 -19.95 20.20 -15.52
N ASP A 236 -19.13 20.96 -14.83
CA ASP A 236 -19.09 22.43 -14.95
C ASP A 236 -18.12 22.91 -16.04
N VAL A 237 -17.07 22.14 -16.33
CA VAL A 237 -16.10 22.45 -17.41
C VAL A 237 -16.77 22.34 -18.78
N THR A 238 -16.68 23.41 -19.57
CA THR A 238 -17.32 23.52 -20.90
C THR A 238 -16.35 23.71 -22.06
N SER A 239 -15.03 23.82 -21.79
CA SER A 239 -14.01 23.80 -22.85
C SER A 239 -14.03 22.45 -23.59
N ALA A 240 -13.66 22.47 -24.88
CA ALA A 240 -13.73 21.27 -25.73
C ALA A 240 -12.72 20.19 -25.30
N ALA A 241 -13.08 18.92 -25.41
CA ALA A 241 -12.14 17.82 -25.27
C ALA A 241 -11.02 17.95 -26.33
N GLY A 242 -9.76 17.76 -25.90
CA GLY A 242 -8.58 17.91 -26.77
C GLY A 242 -8.19 19.35 -27.09
N CYS A 243 -8.71 20.35 -26.35
CA CYS A 243 -8.24 21.75 -26.54
C CYS A 243 -6.78 21.91 -26.07
N GLU A 244 -6.11 22.91 -26.67
CA GLU A 244 -4.72 23.24 -26.32
C GLU A 244 -4.64 23.91 -24.95
N PHE A 245 -4.09 23.23 -23.96
CA PHE A 245 -3.99 23.70 -22.57
C PHE A 245 -3.07 24.93 -22.44
N THR A 246 -2.08 25.07 -23.33
CA THR A 246 -1.13 26.20 -23.32
C THR A 246 -1.80 27.57 -23.48
N ALA A 247 -3.03 27.61 -23.99
CA ALA A 247 -3.83 28.84 -24.11
C ALA A 247 -4.60 29.20 -22.84
N GLY A 248 -4.57 28.33 -21.82
CA GLY A 248 -5.32 28.52 -20.59
C GLY A 248 -4.60 29.37 -19.55
N ASP A 249 -5.29 29.64 -18.45
CA ASP A 249 -4.82 30.43 -17.30
C ASP A 249 -3.51 29.88 -16.74
N LEU A 250 -2.46 30.68 -16.73
CA LEU A 250 -1.12 30.24 -16.33
C LEU A 250 -1.05 29.88 -14.83
N ALA A 251 -1.78 30.59 -13.96
CA ALA A 251 -1.74 30.31 -12.52
C ALA A 251 -2.39 28.97 -12.20
N LEU A 252 -3.53 28.65 -12.83
CA LEU A 252 -4.18 27.36 -12.68
C LEU A 252 -3.32 26.22 -13.24
N ARG A 253 -2.68 26.43 -14.40
CA ARG A 253 -1.75 25.46 -14.98
C ARG A 253 -0.55 25.19 -14.06
N LYS A 254 0.08 26.23 -13.50
CA LYS A 254 1.16 26.08 -12.51
C LYS A 254 0.68 25.24 -11.31
N ALA A 255 -0.52 25.53 -10.79
CA ALA A 255 -1.10 24.74 -9.67
C ALA A 255 -1.36 23.29 -10.05
N THR A 256 -1.84 23.02 -11.28
CA THR A 256 -2.09 21.67 -11.79
C THR A 256 -0.79 20.87 -11.90
N HIS A 257 0.23 21.42 -12.56
CA HIS A 257 1.50 20.72 -12.74
C HIS A 257 2.25 20.52 -11.42
N LYS A 258 2.15 21.46 -10.48
CA LYS A 258 2.68 21.29 -9.12
C LYS A 258 1.96 20.15 -8.38
N ALA A 259 0.64 20.09 -8.45
CA ALA A 259 -0.14 19.03 -7.82
C ALA A 259 0.19 17.64 -8.41
N LEU A 260 0.33 17.54 -9.74
CA LEU A 260 0.74 16.32 -10.43
C LEU A 260 2.13 15.85 -10.02
N ASN A 261 3.12 16.76 -10.02
CA ASN A 261 4.49 16.45 -9.59
C ASN A 261 4.54 15.97 -8.14
N ASP A 262 3.91 16.70 -7.22
CA ASP A 262 3.91 16.38 -5.80
C ASP A 262 3.16 15.07 -5.53
N ALA A 263 2.06 14.80 -6.24
CA ALA A 263 1.31 13.56 -6.12
C ALA A 263 2.09 12.36 -6.67
N GLN A 264 2.76 12.50 -7.80
CA GLN A 264 3.62 11.45 -8.35
C GLN A 264 4.71 11.07 -7.35
N LEU A 265 5.43 12.04 -6.82
CA LEU A 265 6.48 11.82 -5.82
C LEU A 265 5.94 11.15 -4.56
N ALA A 266 4.73 11.54 -4.13
CA ALA A 266 4.06 10.95 -2.98
C ALA A 266 3.67 9.48 -3.24
N VAL A 267 3.17 9.15 -4.43
CA VAL A 267 2.85 7.77 -4.81
C VAL A 267 4.11 6.90 -4.87
N GLU A 268 5.18 7.39 -5.51
CA GLU A 268 6.47 6.67 -5.62
C GLU A 268 7.11 6.38 -4.25
N THR A 269 6.81 7.21 -3.24
CA THR A 269 7.32 7.07 -1.87
C THR A 269 6.29 6.50 -0.89
N TYR A 270 5.19 5.94 -1.38
CA TYR A 270 4.08 5.37 -0.59
C TYR A 270 3.40 6.37 0.37
N ARG A 271 3.51 7.67 0.11
CA ARG A 271 2.81 8.74 0.86
C ARG A 271 1.44 9.02 0.23
N PHE A 272 0.60 8.01 0.15
CA PHE A 272 -0.69 8.08 -0.55
C PHE A 272 -1.63 9.12 0.03
N ASN A 273 -1.62 9.33 1.35
CA ASN A 273 -2.39 10.37 2.01
C ASN A 273 -1.99 11.78 1.52
N VAL A 274 -0.70 11.99 1.23
CA VAL A 274 -0.21 13.26 0.64
C VAL A 274 -0.70 13.42 -0.80
N ALA A 275 -0.68 12.35 -1.61
CA ALA A 275 -1.23 12.39 -2.97
C ALA A 275 -2.72 12.76 -2.98
N VAL A 276 -3.50 12.20 -2.04
CA VAL A 276 -4.91 12.57 -1.85
C VAL A 276 -5.04 14.04 -1.44
N ALA A 277 -4.21 14.53 -0.51
CA ALA A 277 -4.22 15.95 -0.10
C ALA A 277 -3.95 16.89 -1.30
N ARG A 278 -2.97 16.56 -2.16
CA ARG A 278 -2.69 17.34 -3.38
C ARG A 278 -3.87 17.34 -4.35
N THR A 279 -4.56 16.21 -4.48
CA THR A 279 -5.79 16.12 -5.27
C THR A 279 -6.90 17.02 -4.68
N MET A 280 -7.06 17.02 -3.37
CA MET A 280 -8.04 17.88 -2.69
C MET A 280 -7.74 19.37 -2.87
N GLU A 281 -6.48 19.75 -2.78
CA GLU A 281 -6.02 21.13 -3.03
C GLU A 281 -6.32 21.54 -4.47
N LEU A 282 -6.00 20.68 -5.45
CA LEU A 282 -6.26 20.95 -6.86
C LEU A 282 -7.77 21.13 -7.14
N VAL A 283 -8.63 20.28 -6.57
CA VAL A 283 -10.10 20.43 -6.65
C VAL A 283 -10.54 21.80 -6.14
N ASN A 284 -10.00 22.26 -5.01
CA ASN A 284 -10.37 23.55 -4.44
C ASN A 284 -9.89 24.72 -5.31
N VAL A 285 -8.67 24.66 -5.82
CA VAL A 285 -8.10 25.69 -6.71
C VAL A 285 -8.88 25.76 -8.01
N THR A 286 -9.16 24.60 -8.63
CA THR A 286 -9.96 24.51 -9.85
C THR A 286 -11.37 25.03 -9.65
N ARG A 287 -12.02 24.70 -8.55
CA ARG A 287 -13.34 25.24 -8.22
C ARG A 287 -13.32 26.77 -8.14
N LYS A 288 -12.35 27.33 -7.44
CA LYS A 288 -12.19 28.78 -7.34
C LYS A 288 -11.94 29.43 -8.69
N ALA A 289 -11.11 28.82 -9.55
CA ALA A 289 -10.83 29.32 -10.89
C ALA A 289 -12.08 29.34 -11.78
N ILE A 290 -12.91 28.29 -11.71
CA ILE A 290 -14.18 28.24 -12.45
C ILE A 290 -15.17 29.31 -11.95
N ASP A 291 -15.31 29.49 -10.62
CA ASP A 291 -16.33 30.34 -10.02
C ASP A 291 -16.00 31.84 -10.07
N SER A 292 -14.74 32.19 -9.94
CA SER A 292 -14.31 33.59 -9.73
C SER A 292 -12.96 33.96 -10.40
N GLY A 293 -12.43 33.09 -11.28
CA GLY A 293 -11.19 33.29 -12.03
C GLY A 293 -11.39 33.21 -13.52
N CYS A 294 -10.68 32.31 -14.17
CA CYS A 294 -10.68 32.14 -15.63
C CYS A 294 -11.97 31.60 -16.22
N GLY A 295 -12.82 30.96 -15.40
CA GLY A 295 -14.13 30.45 -15.80
C GLY A 295 -14.11 29.01 -16.34
N PRO A 296 -15.31 28.44 -16.61
CA PRO A 296 -15.48 27.04 -17.01
C PRO A 296 -15.07 26.74 -18.46
N THR A 297 -14.93 27.76 -19.30
CA THR A 297 -14.52 27.63 -20.72
C THR A 297 -13.02 27.62 -20.92
N ASP A 298 -12.26 27.96 -19.87
CA ASP A 298 -10.81 28.05 -19.94
C ASP A 298 -10.17 26.65 -20.12
N PRO A 299 -9.23 26.48 -21.04
CA PRO A 299 -8.50 25.23 -21.24
C PRO A 299 -7.78 24.71 -19.97
N ALA A 300 -7.27 25.61 -19.12
CA ALA A 300 -6.62 25.22 -17.87
C ALA A 300 -7.62 24.60 -16.85
N ALA A 301 -8.89 25.02 -16.87
CA ALA A 301 -9.91 24.39 -16.05
C ALA A 301 -10.17 22.93 -16.44
N ARG A 302 -10.10 22.65 -17.76
CA ARG A 302 -10.17 21.29 -18.28
C ARG A 302 -8.93 20.48 -17.91
N GLU A 303 -7.74 21.00 -18.18
CA GLU A 303 -6.46 20.35 -17.81
C GLU A 303 -6.46 19.93 -16.34
N ALA A 304 -6.84 20.85 -15.44
CA ALA A 304 -6.92 20.58 -14.00
C ALA A 304 -7.96 19.50 -13.66
N THR A 305 -9.13 19.52 -14.31
CA THR A 305 -10.20 18.55 -14.04
C THR A 305 -9.86 17.16 -14.57
N GLU A 306 -9.23 17.06 -15.73
CA GLU A 306 -8.71 15.79 -16.27
C GLU A 306 -7.60 15.23 -15.36
N ALA A 307 -6.69 16.08 -14.90
CA ALA A 307 -5.66 15.69 -13.92
C ALA A 307 -6.30 15.17 -12.61
N VAL A 308 -7.33 15.83 -12.10
CA VAL A 308 -8.09 15.35 -10.92
C VAL A 308 -8.70 13.97 -11.17
N ALA A 309 -9.31 13.73 -12.33
CA ALA A 309 -9.89 12.43 -12.65
C ALA A 309 -8.81 11.32 -12.66
N ILE A 310 -7.67 11.57 -13.29
CA ILE A 310 -6.55 10.61 -13.33
C ILE A 310 -5.98 10.38 -11.92
N MET A 311 -5.75 11.41 -11.13
CA MET A 311 -5.26 11.26 -9.75
C MET A 311 -6.25 10.50 -8.87
N LEU A 312 -7.56 10.75 -8.99
CA LEU A 312 -8.60 10.05 -8.25
C LEU A 312 -8.75 8.60 -8.68
N SER A 313 -8.43 8.23 -9.91
CA SER A 313 -8.56 6.84 -10.38
C SER A 313 -7.78 5.85 -9.53
N LEU A 314 -6.70 6.27 -8.89
CA LEU A 314 -5.89 5.43 -7.99
C LEU A 314 -6.63 5.01 -6.72
N VAL A 315 -7.54 5.85 -6.21
CA VAL A 315 -8.19 5.64 -4.92
C VAL A 315 -9.72 5.57 -4.98
N ALA A 316 -10.33 6.27 -5.92
CA ALA A 316 -11.77 6.36 -6.13
C ALA A 316 -12.15 6.09 -7.60
N PRO A 317 -11.94 4.84 -8.09
CA PRO A 317 -11.98 4.52 -9.52
C PRO A 317 -13.36 4.73 -10.15
N TYR A 318 -14.45 4.46 -9.46
CA TYR A 318 -15.79 4.63 -10.02
C TYR A 318 -16.14 6.10 -10.23
N THR A 319 -15.84 6.95 -9.26
CA THR A 319 -16.01 8.40 -9.40
C THR A 319 -15.15 8.98 -10.51
N ALA A 320 -13.89 8.51 -10.59
CA ALA A 320 -12.96 8.96 -11.61
C ALA A 320 -13.39 8.55 -13.02
N GLU A 321 -13.93 7.33 -13.20
CA GLU A 321 -14.43 6.83 -14.48
C GLU A 321 -15.63 7.67 -14.96
N GLU A 322 -16.58 7.95 -14.08
CA GLU A 322 -17.72 8.82 -14.35
C GLU A 322 -17.32 10.26 -14.71
N MET A 323 -16.27 10.79 -14.03
CA MET A 323 -15.70 12.08 -14.38
C MET A 323 -15.07 12.06 -15.78
N TRP A 324 -14.33 10.99 -16.10
CA TRP A 324 -13.63 10.82 -17.36
C TRP A 324 -14.60 10.78 -18.55
N GLU A 325 -15.66 9.99 -18.45
CA GLU A 325 -16.73 9.91 -19.43
C GLU A 325 -17.44 11.27 -19.60
N ARG A 326 -17.74 11.94 -18.49
CA ARG A 326 -18.41 13.24 -18.50
C ARG A 326 -17.57 14.35 -19.14
N LEU A 327 -16.26 14.24 -19.10
CA LEU A 327 -15.31 15.10 -19.82
C LEU A 327 -15.23 14.77 -21.31
N GLY A 328 -15.95 13.76 -21.81
CA GLY A 328 -16.03 13.39 -23.22
C GLY A 328 -14.95 12.41 -23.67
N HIS A 329 -14.25 11.79 -22.75
CA HIS A 329 -13.25 10.75 -23.06
C HIS A 329 -13.88 9.37 -23.18
N LYS A 330 -13.22 8.48 -23.92
CA LYS A 330 -13.64 7.07 -23.95
C LYS A 330 -13.19 6.37 -22.66
N PRO A 331 -13.99 5.44 -22.11
CA PRO A 331 -13.55 4.58 -21.02
C PRO A 331 -12.34 3.73 -21.46
N THR A 332 -11.41 3.39 -20.58
CA THR A 332 -11.39 3.65 -19.14
C THR A 332 -10.30 4.67 -18.80
N VAL A 333 -10.50 5.46 -17.74
CA VAL A 333 -9.47 6.36 -17.17
C VAL A 333 -8.24 5.58 -16.68
N ALA A 334 -8.41 4.31 -16.32
CA ALA A 334 -7.31 3.44 -15.89
C ALA A 334 -6.25 3.19 -16.97
N LEU A 335 -6.58 3.41 -18.25
CA LEU A 335 -5.64 3.33 -19.38
C LEU A 335 -5.05 4.70 -19.78
N ALA A 336 -5.51 5.77 -19.17
CA ALA A 336 -4.94 7.09 -19.42
C ALA A 336 -3.51 7.17 -18.86
N PRO A 337 -2.56 7.70 -19.61
CA PRO A 337 -1.21 7.92 -19.09
C PRO A 337 -1.25 8.95 -17.95
N TRP A 338 -0.32 8.83 -17.02
CA TRP A 338 -0.08 9.91 -16.06
C TRP A 338 0.33 11.16 -16.82
N PRO A 339 -0.27 12.34 -16.54
CA PRO A 339 0.03 13.56 -17.28
C PRO A 339 1.50 13.98 -17.11
N GLU A 340 2.13 14.33 -18.23
CA GLU A 340 3.50 14.84 -18.20
C GLU A 340 3.57 16.22 -17.51
N VAL A 341 4.53 16.37 -16.63
CA VAL A 341 4.76 17.61 -15.90
C VAL A 341 5.69 18.50 -16.69
N ASP A 342 5.24 19.72 -17.08
CA ASP A 342 6.11 20.73 -17.68
C ASP A 342 6.99 21.38 -16.60
N PRO A 343 8.33 21.20 -16.62
CA PRO A 343 9.23 21.79 -15.63
C PRO A 343 9.17 23.30 -15.56
N LYS A 344 8.79 23.98 -16.64
CA LYS A 344 8.66 25.43 -16.69
C LYS A 344 7.50 25.93 -15.81
N LEU A 345 6.47 25.11 -15.64
CA LEU A 345 5.33 25.42 -14.80
C LEU A 345 5.58 25.14 -13.31
N LEU A 346 6.67 24.45 -12.97
CA LEU A 346 7.10 24.23 -11.59
C LEU A 346 7.94 25.38 -11.03
N VAL A 347 8.37 26.31 -11.88
CA VAL A 347 9.15 27.46 -11.44
C VAL A 347 8.24 28.39 -10.63
N GLU A 348 8.55 28.56 -9.37
CA GLU A 348 7.87 29.51 -8.49
C GLU A 348 8.41 30.92 -8.78
N ASP A 349 7.49 31.87 -9.00
CA ASP A 349 7.87 33.27 -9.24
C ASP A 349 8.26 33.96 -7.93
N SER A 350 7.69 33.49 -6.81
CA SER A 350 7.99 33.94 -5.44
C SER A 350 7.88 32.80 -4.45
N VAL A 351 8.55 32.96 -3.32
CA VAL A 351 8.52 32.04 -2.19
C VAL A 351 8.23 32.83 -0.92
N GLN A 352 7.38 32.28 -0.05
CA GLN A 352 7.12 32.91 1.25
C GLN A 352 8.31 32.74 2.19
N CYS A 353 8.93 33.87 2.53
CA CYS A 353 9.94 33.99 3.57
C CYS A 353 9.29 34.28 4.91
N VAL A 354 9.64 33.55 5.94
CA VAL A 354 9.22 33.82 7.32
C VAL A 354 10.35 34.53 8.05
N ILE A 355 10.04 35.73 8.62
CA ILE A 355 10.99 36.48 9.42
C ILE A 355 10.61 36.34 10.89
N GLN A 356 11.60 35.98 11.70
CA GLN A 356 11.44 35.74 13.13
C GLN A 356 12.40 36.64 13.93
N VAL A 357 11.97 37.04 15.14
CA VAL A 357 12.83 37.64 16.17
C VAL A 357 12.70 36.77 17.42
N ASN A 358 13.82 36.22 17.89
CA ASN A 358 13.87 35.24 18.98
C ASN A 358 12.88 34.08 18.81
N GLY A 359 12.78 33.54 17.57
CA GLY A 359 11.91 32.42 17.23
C GLY A 359 10.41 32.78 17.07
N LYS A 360 10.00 34.04 17.32
CA LYS A 360 8.62 34.48 17.12
C LYS A 360 8.47 35.13 15.76
N ILE A 361 7.49 34.67 14.98
CA ILE A 361 7.17 35.22 13.64
C ILE A 361 6.79 36.70 13.79
N LYS A 362 7.41 37.57 12.99
CA LYS A 362 7.14 38.99 12.91
C LYS A 362 6.60 39.43 11.56
N GLU A 363 7.10 38.77 10.48
CA GLU A 363 6.70 39.13 9.12
C GLU A 363 6.68 37.87 8.22
N ARG A 364 5.93 37.97 7.14
CA ARG A 364 5.93 36.99 6.05
C ARG A 364 5.96 37.75 4.74
N LEU A 365 6.99 37.52 3.94
CA LEU A 365 7.22 38.26 2.69
C LEU A 365 7.24 37.28 1.51
N GLU A 366 6.66 37.69 0.41
CA GLU A 366 6.85 37.02 -0.89
C GLU A 366 8.14 37.57 -1.52
N ILE A 367 9.10 36.67 -1.74
CA ILE A 367 10.44 37.03 -2.25
C ILE A 367 10.83 36.11 -3.41
N PRO A 368 11.74 36.55 -4.30
CA PRO A 368 12.26 35.68 -5.36
C PRO A 368 12.91 34.43 -4.81
N PRO A 369 12.72 33.24 -5.45
CA PRO A 369 13.26 31.96 -4.96
C PRO A 369 14.79 31.90 -5.01
N ASN A 370 15.42 32.72 -5.84
CA ASN A 370 16.87 32.80 -6.05
C ASN A 370 17.53 33.94 -5.28
N ILE A 371 16.84 34.54 -4.30
CA ILE A 371 17.38 35.59 -3.44
C ILE A 371 18.62 35.12 -2.68
N THR A 372 19.65 35.95 -2.61
CA THR A 372 20.86 35.65 -1.88
C THR A 372 20.69 35.80 -0.36
N GLU A 373 21.61 35.26 0.42
CA GLU A 373 21.59 35.37 1.89
C GLU A 373 21.69 36.84 2.32
N ASP A 374 22.53 37.66 1.66
CA ASP A 374 22.75 39.06 1.98
C ASP A 374 21.52 39.89 1.64
N GLU A 375 20.94 39.75 0.44
CA GLU A 375 19.71 40.43 0.06
C GLU A 375 18.56 40.06 1.00
N MET A 376 18.44 38.83 1.39
CA MET A 376 17.39 38.34 2.28
C MET A 376 17.59 38.91 3.71
N ARG A 377 18.83 39.04 4.16
CA ARG A 377 19.19 39.69 5.43
C ARG A 377 18.82 41.17 5.42
N GLU A 378 19.20 41.88 4.37
CA GLU A 378 18.89 43.33 4.23
C GLU A 378 17.37 43.55 4.18
N LEU A 379 16.66 42.72 3.37
CA LEU A 379 15.21 42.81 3.28
C LEU A 379 14.53 42.56 4.63
N ALA A 380 14.99 41.59 5.42
CA ALA A 380 14.44 41.31 6.73
C ALA A 380 14.68 42.46 7.70
N MET A 381 15.87 43.03 7.69
CA MET A 381 16.23 44.14 8.57
C MET A 381 15.53 45.45 8.22
N SER A 382 15.03 45.63 7.00
CA SER A 382 14.29 46.82 6.56
C SER A 382 12.80 46.78 6.94
N GLN A 383 12.27 45.67 7.43
CA GLN A 383 10.84 45.52 7.75
C GLN A 383 10.51 46.29 9.05
N ALA A 384 9.45 47.09 9.02
CA ALA A 384 9.03 47.93 10.17
C ALA A 384 8.71 47.06 11.41
N SER A 385 8.03 45.92 11.22
CA SER A 385 7.70 44.93 12.26
C SER A 385 8.93 44.31 12.93
N VAL A 386 10.03 44.20 12.19
CA VAL A 386 11.31 43.66 12.66
C VAL A 386 12.08 44.74 13.42
N ILE A 387 12.13 45.97 12.88
CA ILE A 387 12.78 47.10 13.51
C ILE A 387 12.13 47.39 14.88
N GLU A 388 10.80 47.41 14.94
CA GLU A 388 10.05 47.57 16.20
C GLU A 388 10.35 46.43 17.19
N ALA A 389 10.43 45.17 16.69
CA ALA A 389 10.70 44.03 17.54
C ALA A 389 12.13 43.97 18.09
N ILE A 390 13.11 44.58 17.39
CA ILE A 390 14.50 44.71 17.86
C ILE A 390 14.58 45.83 18.93
N ALA A 391 13.82 46.93 18.77
CA ALA A 391 13.70 48.03 19.73
C ALA A 391 15.04 48.49 20.32
N GLY A 392 16.10 48.57 19.51
CA GLY A 392 17.43 48.99 19.93
C GLY A 392 18.25 47.96 20.73
N GLN A 393 17.77 46.73 20.90
CA GLN A 393 18.52 45.64 21.51
C GLN A 393 19.66 45.18 20.62
N ASN A 394 20.75 44.70 21.24
CA ASN A 394 21.87 44.18 20.50
C ASN A 394 21.51 42.86 19.77
N ILE A 395 21.84 42.80 18.48
CA ILE A 395 21.68 41.57 17.69
C ILE A 395 22.89 40.67 17.96
N LYS A 396 22.61 39.43 18.46
CA LYS A 396 23.63 38.45 18.73
C LYS A 396 24.00 37.67 17.44
N VAL A 397 23.00 37.28 16.69
CA VAL A 397 23.18 36.53 15.41
C VAL A 397 21.93 36.67 14.53
N VAL A 398 22.15 36.71 13.22
CA VAL A 398 21.09 36.59 12.21
C VAL A 398 21.30 35.30 11.45
N VAL A 399 20.38 34.36 11.61
CA VAL A 399 20.38 33.09 10.90
C VAL A 399 19.53 33.23 9.65
N VAL A 400 20.12 33.10 8.50
CA VAL A 400 19.43 33.14 7.20
C VAL A 400 19.46 31.76 6.55
N LYS A 401 18.31 31.30 6.09
CA LYS A 401 18.14 30.06 5.30
C LYS A 401 17.36 30.38 4.03
N PRO A 402 18.04 30.84 2.96
CA PRO A 402 17.36 31.18 1.73
C PRO A 402 16.58 30.02 1.13
N PRO A 403 15.43 30.26 0.50
CA PRO A 403 14.67 31.52 0.53
C PRO A 403 13.61 31.56 1.65
N LYS A 404 13.64 30.66 2.63
CA LYS A 404 12.48 30.33 3.50
C LYS A 404 12.46 31.04 4.85
N LEU A 405 13.61 31.36 5.43
CA LEU A 405 13.65 31.81 6.84
C LEU A 405 14.77 32.82 7.12
N VAL A 406 14.41 33.85 7.84
CA VAL A 406 15.36 34.69 8.60
C VAL A 406 14.98 34.65 10.07
N ASN A 407 15.92 34.32 10.95
CA ASN A 407 15.71 34.42 12.41
C ASN A 407 16.77 35.30 13.04
N ILE A 408 16.34 36.42 13.65
CA ILE A 408 17.17 37.40 14.33
C ILE A 408 17.15 37.04 15.82
N VAL A 409 18.31 36.74 16.37
CA VAL A 409 18.48 36.43 17.79
C VAL A 409 19.08 37.64 18.48
N LEU A 410 18.36 38.18 19.48
CA LEU A 410 18.80 39.28 20.30
C LEU A 410 19.63 38.77 21.48
N GLY A 411 20.56 39.64 21.91
CA GLY A 411 21.49 39.34 22.99
C GLY A 411 20.96 39.68 24.38
#